data_ada424fe5e4f208de12fb37b7eb80b49
#
_entry.id   ada424fe5e4f208de12fb37b7eb80b49
#
_cell.length_a   1.000
_cell.length_b   1.000
_cell.length_c   1.000
_cell.angle_alpha   90.00
_cell.angle_beta   90.00
_cell.angle_gamma   90.00
#
_symmetry.space_group_name_H-M   'P 1'
#
loop_
_entity.id
_entity.type
_entity.pdbx_description
1 polymer ?
#
loop_
_entity_poly.entity_id
_entity_poly.type
_entity_poly.pdbx_seq_one_letter_code
_entity_poly.pdbx_strand_id
1 'polypeptide(L)'
;MKKNSLRRPIRSAATGLLGMLMPVALSTTAQTPPALPPMPTNIESAAGPTVARTQPAAYRTGLVPRVQAPAPGFNVANIESMAQQLTYGERVPGMAVAIVQGGRILSARGYGVTDVNNPLPVDAHTVFRLASLSKAFAGTMAGLLVNDGTLRWDSKVTDYVPGFRLNSPEATDRLTVADVLSHRVGLPYNAYDRDIEGNAEYYALTQKLANTSLKCLPGDCYAYQNVAFSLIGDVVYAASGSFYEQSVERRIFKPLGMNDASLGLAGIQASSRWARPHVRSRNGWVSLTPKPTYYRVAPAAGVNASASDMAQWLLAHTGHRPDVLPAPLLATLHSSLISTPGEMRSGWRRERLHSAGYALGWRTFDYAGHDVVFHAGAVQGYRGLVALVPERDLGIAIMWNGESSLPSGLLPTVLDSALGLPAQRWLDVDTDFGSDNLMAEGVSPAQQDKRKGKGASGNRAVASPR
;
A
#
# COMPACT_ATOMS: atom_id res chain seq x y z
N MET A 1 -7.00 36.93 65.47
CA MET A 1 -6.41 38.30 65.45
C MET A 1 -6.18 38.67 64.01
N LYS A 2 -7.02 39.59 63.50
CA LYS A 2 -6.73 40.88 62.90
C LYS A 2 -5.75 40.82 61.70
N LYS A 3 -5.96 41.37 60.48
CA LYS A 3 -6.84 42.48 60.04
C LYS A 3 -6.95 42.46 58.51
N ASN A 4 -8.11 42.87 58.05
CA ASN A 4 -8.46 43.39 56.72
C ASN A 4 -7.52 44.48 56.20
N SER A 5 -7.41 44.61 54.86
CA SER A 5 -7.65 45.92 54.22
C SER A 5 -7.99 45.78 52.74
N LEU A 6 -9.16 46.23 52.47
CA LEU A 6 -9.67 46.70 51.18
C LEU A 6 -8.92 47.95 50.70
N ARG A 7 -8.71 48.21 49.43
CA ARG A 7 -8.98 49.52 48.79
C ARG A 7 -9.22 49.46 47.31
N ARG A 8 -10.10 50.28 46.93
CA ARG A 8 -10.88 50.53 45.72
C ARG A 8 -10.11 51.38 44.67
N PRO A 9 -10.77 51.70 43.54
CA PRO A 9 -10.16 51.96 42.22
C PRO A 9 -9.97 53.45 41.95
N ILE A 10 -9.12 53.74 40.97
CA ILE A 10 -8.98 55.11 40.43
C ILE A 10 -9.50 55.10 38.97
N ARG A 11 -10.57 55.87 38.78
CA ARG A 11 -11.00 56.37 37.47
C ARG A 11 -10.10 57.55 37.13
N SER A 12 -9.71 57.71 35.89
CA SER A 12 -9.34 58.98 35.33
C SER A 12 -9.73 59.08 33.88
N ALA A 13 -10.16 60.26 33.57
CA ALA A 13 -11.03 60.62 32.47
C ALA A 13 -10.30 60.87 31.14
N ALA A 14 -11.10 60.93 30.14
CA ALA A 14 -10.88 61.21 28.73
C ALA A 14 -10.15 62.54 28.44
N THR A 15 -9.41 62.51 27.32
CA THR A 15 -9.36 63.68 26.42
C THR A 15 -9.20 63.18 25.00
N GLY A 16 -10.14 63.56 24.17
CA GLY A 16 -10.19 63.17 22.76
C GLY A 16 -9.20 63.97 21.90
N LEU A 17 -8.69 63.33 20.89
CA LEU A 17 -8.14 64.01 19.71
C LEU A 17 -8.72 63.32 18.47
N LEU A 18 -9.57 64.09 17.79
CA LEU A 18 -10.16 63.76 16.50
C LEU A 18 -9.06 63.91 15.44
N GLY A 19 -8.52 62.78 14.98
CA GLY A 19 -7.62 62.73 13.83
C GLY A 19 -8.36 62.15 12.62
N MET A 20 -8.66 62.99 11.65
CA MET A 20 -9.21 62.63 10.34
C MET A 20 -8.23 61.70 9.64
N LEU A 21 -8.57 60.42 9.50
CA LEU A 21 -7.87 59.46 8.61
C LEU A 21 -8.69 59.37 7.31
N MET A 22 -8.15 59.94 6.25
CA MET A 22 -8.62 59.65 4.88
C MET A 22 -8.32 58.18 4.51
N PRO A 23 -9.24 57.48 3.83
CA PRO A 23 -8.97 56.17 3.32
C PRO A 23 -8.01 56.26 2.09
N VAL A 24 -6.83 55.75 2.22
CA VAL A 24 -5.96 55.43 1.07
C VAL A 24 -6.51 54.17 0.43
N ALA A 25 -7.15 54.34 -0.74
CA ALA A 25 -7.56 53.23 -1.58
C ALA A 25 -6.28 52.56 -2.16
N LEU A 26 -5.88 51.44 -1.59
CA LEU A 26 -4.94 50.55 -2.24
C LEU A 26 -5.64 49.83 -3.41
N SER A 27 -5.40 50.34 -4.61
CA SER A 27 -5.75 49.63 -5.85
C SER A 27 -4.85 48.39 -5.98
N THR A 28 -5.33 47.22 -5.55
CA THR A 28 -4.72 45.92 -5.89
C THR A 28 -5.08 45.65 -7.34
N THR A 29 -4.18 45.94 -8.27
CA THR A 29 -4.24 45.41 -9.62
C THR A 29 -4.02 43.91 -9.52
N ALA A 30 -5.10 43.12 -9.68
CA ALA A 30 -5.03 41.71 -9.89
C ALA A 30 -4.24 41.45 -11.17
N GLN A 31 -2.99 41.00 -11.04
CA GLN A 31 -2.23 40.48 -12.18
C GLN A 31 -2.86 39.16 -12.58
N THR A 32 -3.49 39.13 -13.73
CA THR A 32 -3.92 37.94 -14.43
C THR A 32 -2.68 37.05 -14.67
N PRO A 33 -2.70 35.76 -14.28
CA PRO A 33 -1.58 34.88 -14.62
C PRO A 33 -1.42 34.80 -16.15
N PRO A 34 -0.18 34.65 -16.66
CA PRO A 34 0.06 34.59 -18.09
C PRO A 34 -0.71 33.38 -18.67
N ALA A 35 -1.38 33.63 -19.78
CA ALA A 35 -2.07 32.59 -20.54
C ALA A 35 -1.07 31.52 -20.97
N LEU A 36 -1.40 30.25 -20.73
CA LEU A 36 -0.64 29.12 -21.23
C LEU A 36 -0.61 29.20 -22.76
N PRO A 37 0.54 28.89 -23.41
CA PRO A 37 0.64 28.87 -24.86
C PRO A 37 -0.37 27.85 -25.42
N PRO A 38 -0.99 28.10 -26.58
CA PRO A 38 -1.91 27.17 -27.20
C PRO A 38 -1.17 25.88 -27.56
N MET A 39 -1.77 24.76 -27.22
CA MET A 39 -1.27 23.43 -27.62
C MET A 39 -1.26 23.32 -29.15
N PRO A 40 -0.21 22.75 -29.75
CA PRO A 40 -0.16 22.57 -31.19
C PRO A 40 -1.26 21.58 -31.64
N THR A 41 -2.13 22.04 -32.53
CA THR A 41 -3.28 21.30 -33.05
C THR A 41 -2.96 20.47 -34.30
N ASN A 42 -1.71 20.08 -34.54
CA ASN A 42 -1.38 19.19 -35.66
C ASN A 42 -0.33 18.18 -35.23
N ILE A 43 -0.76 16.95 -34.88
CA ILE A 43 0.08 15.78 -34.94
C ILE A 43 -0.32 15.03 -36.22
N GLU A 44 0.36 15.34 -37.32
CA GLU A 44 0.40 14.46 -38.48
C GLU A 44 1.02 13.14 -38.07
N SER A 45 0.24 12.07 -38.27
CA SER A 45 0.64 10.69 -38.04
C SER A 45 1.76 10.30 -39.00
N ALA A 46 3.01 10.43 -38.59
CA ALA A 46 4.11 9.75 -39.24
C ALA A 46 4.10 8.29 -38.85
N ALA A 47 3.56 7.43 -39.71
CA ALA A 47 3.67 5.99 -39.61
C ALA A 47 5.15 5.58 -39.77
N GLY A 48 5.87 5.45 -38.68
CA GLY A 48 7.18 4.79 -38.62
C GLY A 48 6.99 3.26 -38.69
N PRO A 49 8.02 2.49 -39.08
CA PRO A 49 7.92 1.06 -39.29
C PRO A 49 7.48 0.34 -38.02
N THR A 50 6.37 -0.38 -38.11
CA THR A 50 5.81 -1.21 -37.06
C THR A 50 6.77 -2.37 -36.78
N VAL A 51 7.67 -2.20 -35.78
CA VAL A 51 8.28 -3.35 -35.15
C VAL A 51 7.15 -4.02 -34.38
N ALA A 52 6.76 -5.20 -34.83
CA ALA A 52 5.81 -6.07 -34.14
C ALA A 52 6.40 -6.37 -32.74
N ARG A 53 6.07 -5.53 -31.77
CA ARG A 53 6.23 -5.87 -30.36
C ARG A 53 5.23 -6.96 -30.09
N THR A 54 5.72 -8.16 -29.86
CA THR A 54 4.94 -9.24 -29.27
C THR A 54 4.14 -8.65 -28.11
N GLN A 55 2.85 -8.51 -28.28
CA GLN A 55 1.93 -8.22 -27.19
C GLN A 55 2.20 -9.25 -26.10
N PRO A 56 2.22 -8.84 -24.80
CA PRO A 56 2.32 -9.81 -23.73
C PRO A 56 1.26 -10.88 -23.97
N ALA A 57 1.68 -12.13 -23.95
CA ALA A 57 0.87 -13.26 -24.28
C ALA A 57 -0.44 -13.24 -23.50
N ALA A 58 -1.50 -13.35 -24.28
CA ALA A 58 -2.79 -13.84 -23.86
C ALA A 58 -3.68 -12.91 -23.02
N TYR A 59 -4.30 -11.92 -23.67
CA TYR A 59 -5.75 -11.94 -23.57
C TYR A 59 -6.22 -13.25 -24.19
N ARG A 60 -6.55 -14.24 -23.41
CA ARG A 60 -7.40 -15.34 -23.87
C ARG A 60 -8.78 -14.75 -24.09
N THR A 61 -8.96 -14.17 -25.27
CA THR A 61 -10.27 -13.78 -25.80
C THR A 61 -11.10 -15.05 -25.87
N GLY A 62 -12.14 -15.15 -25.05
CA GLY A 62 -13.22 -16.03 -25.38
C GLY A 62 -13.81 -16.94 -24.33
N LEU A 63 -13.27 -17.03 -23.13
CA LEU A 63 -13.98 -17.68 -22.03
C LEU A 63 -13.90 -16.77 -20.81
N VAL A 64 -14.98 -16.02 -20.56
CA VAL A 64 -15.22 -15.55 -19.20
C VAL A 64 -15.15 -16.81 -18.33
N PRO A 65 -14.20 -16.91 -17.38
CA PRO A 65 -14.13 -18.09 -16.52
C PRO A 65 -15.51 -18.26 -15.90
N ARG A 66 -16.14 -19.43 -16.09
CA ARG A 66 -17.44 -19.70 -15.49
C ARG A 66 -17.21 -19.63 -13.99
N VAL A 67 -17.77 -18.59 -13.36
CA VAL A 67 -17.68 -18.42 -11.91
C VAL A 67 -18.24 -19.69 -11.25
N GLN A 68 -17.41 -20.31 -10.42
CA GLN A 68 -17.76 -21.51 -9.67
C GLN A 68 -18.05 -21.12 -8.23
N ALA A 69 -19.03 -21.77 -7.61
CA ALA A 69 -19.21 -21.63 -6.17
C ALA A 69 -17.93 -22.08 -5.41
N PRO A 70 -17.62 -21.48 -4.25
CA PRO A 70 -16.62 -22.03 -3.37
C PRO A 70 -16.87 -23.50 -3.06
N ALA A 71 -15.82 -24.25 -2.76
CA ALA A 71 -15.96 -25.66 -2.38
C ALA A 71 -16.86 -25.84 -1.15
N PRO A 72 -17.53 -26.98 -0.99
CA PRO A 72 -18.48 -27.21 0.12
C PRO A 72 -17.88 -27.02 1.53
N GLY A 73 -16.55 -27.13 1.67
CA GLY A 73 -15.83 -26.88 2.93
C GLY A 73 -15.63 -25.41 3.28
N PHE A 74 -15.90 -24.49 2.37
CA PHE A 74 -15.74 -23.06 2.64
C PHE A 74 -16.82 -22.55 3.59
N ASN A 75 -16.38 -22.10 4.78
CA ASN A 75 -17.27 -21.64 5.83
C ASN A 75 -16.72 -20.37 6.50
N VAL A 76 -17.41 -19.26 6.32
CA VAL A 76 -17.01 -17.95 6.86
C VAL A 76 -17.00 -17.95 8.39
N ALA A 77 -17.93 -18.64 9.05
CA ALA A 77 -17.96 -18.70 10.51
C ALA A 77 -16.71 -19.39 11.11
N ASN A 78 -16.14 -20.38 10.40
CA ASN A 78 -14.88 -20.99 10.82
C ASN A 78 -13.72 -20.01 10.71
N ILE A 79 -13.70 -19.20 9.65
CA ILE A 79 -12.67 -18.17 9.44
C ILE A 79 -12.77 -17.10 10.52
N GLU A 80 -13.97 -16.64 10.83
CA GLU A 80 -14.24 -15.68 11.92
C GLU A 80 -13.81 -16.23 13.28
N SER A 81 -14.09 -17.51 13.54
CA SER A 81 -13.67 -18.19 14.78
C SER A 81 -12.13 -18.24 14.89
N MET A 82 -11.41 -18.55 13.81
CA MET A 82 -9.94 -18.54 13.79
C MET A 82 -9.39 -17.12 14.02
N ALA A 83 -9.98 -16.10 13.41
CA ALA A 83 -9.61 -14.71 13.66
C ALA A 83 -9.80 -14.29 15.12
N GLN A 84 -10.93 -14.70 15.72
CA GLN A 84 -11.21 -14.46 17.13
C GLN A 84 -10.19 -15.17 18.04
N GLN A 85 -9.83 -16.42 17.75
CA GLN A 85 -8.85 -17.17 18.52
C GLN A 85 -7.45 -16.52 18.48
N LEU A 86 -7.05 -15.96 17.34
CA LEU A 86 -5.77 -15.25 17.19
C LEU A 86 -5.69 -14.03 18.11
N THR A 87 -6.80 -13.32 18.33
CA THR A 87 -6.84 -12.13 19.19
C THR A 87 -7.08 -12.52 20.66
N TYR A 88 -7.92 -13.50 20.94
CA TYR A 88 -8.18 -13.97 22.29
C TYR A 88 -6.94 -14.58 22.97
N GLY A 89 -6.12 -15.30 22.22
CA GLY A 89 -4.85 -15.86 22.70
C GLY A 89 -3.69 -14.86 22.78
N GLU A 90 -3.94 -13.55 22.65
CA GLU A 90 -2.94 -12.47 22.63
C GLU A 90 -1.84 -12.66 21.58
N ARG A 91 -2.10 -13.47 20.54
CA ARG A 91 -1.14 -13.69 19.46
C ARG A 91 -0.99 -12.43 18.59
N VAL A 92 -2.08 -11.64 18.47
CA VAL A 92 -2.08 -10.27 17.97
C VAL A 92 -3.04 -9.42 18.81
N PRO A 93 -2.80 -8.10 18.97
CA PRO A 93 -3.69 -7.23 19.75
C PRO A 93 -5.07 -7.11 19.14
N GLY A 94 -5.15 -6.86 17.84
CA GLY A 94 -6.38 -6.71 17.10
C GLY A 94 -6.21 -7.00 15.63
N MET A 95 -7.29 -7.41 14.99
CA MET A 95 -7.35 -7.67 13.56
C MET A 95 -8.74 -7.42 13.00
N ALA A 96 -8.81 -7.27 11.68
CA ALA A 96 -10.06 -7.14 10.96
C ALA A 96 -10.02 -7.99 9.68
N VAL A 97 -11.17 -8.56 9.31
CA VAL A 97 -11.34 -9.42 8.14
C VAL A 97 -12.50 -8.91 7.31
N ALA A 98 -12.30 -8.86 6.00
CA ALA A 98 -13.37 -8.66 5.02
C ALA A 98 -13.37 -9.82 4.03
N ILE A 99 -14.55 -10.37 3.75
CA ILE A 99 -14.76 -11.46 2.79
C ILE A 99 -15.95 -11.10 1.94
N VAL A 100 -15.76 -11.10 0.63
CA VAL A 100 -16.83 -10.93 -0.35
C VAL A 100 -16.89 -12.13 -1.29
N GLN A 101 -18.08 -12.52 -1.72
CA GLN A 101 -18.27 -13.62 -2.65
C GLN A 101 -19.58 -13.45 -3.40
N GLY A 102 -19.59 -13.67 -4.71
CA GLY A 102 -20.78 -13.59 -5.53
C GLY A 102 -21.51 -12.24 -5.45
N GLY A 103 -20.75 -11.14 -5.39
CA GLY A 103 -21.26 -9.77 -5.26
C GLY A 103 -21.83 -9.42 -3.89
N ARG A 104 -21.58 -10.21 -2.86
CA ARG A 104 -22.07 -10.01 -1.50
C ARG A 104 -20.94 -9.91 -0.50
N ILE A 105 -21.10 -9.05 0.50
CA ILE A 105 -20.24 -9.04 1.68
C ILE A 105 -20.69 -10.17 2.59
N LEU A 106 -19.83 -11.17 2.77
CA LEU A 106 -20.08 -12.31 3.68
C LEU A 106 -19.60 -12.00 5.10
N SER A 107 -18.51 -11.21 5.22
CA SER A 107 -17.99 -10.75 6.49
C SER A 107 -17.29 -9.40 6.29
N ALA A 108 -17.48 -8.49 7.25
CA ALA A 108 -16.67 -7.31 7.47
C ALA A 108 -16.65 -7.11 8.99
N ARG A 109 -15.64 -7.66 9.68
CA ARG A 109 -15.61 -7.75 11.15
C ARG A 109 -14.24 -7.47 11.74
N GLY A 110 -14.24 -6.93 12.95
CA GLY A 110 -13.06 -6.74 13.78
C GLY A 110 -13.04 -7.65 15.00
N TYR A 111 -11.84 -7.92 15.50
CA TYR A 111 -11.55 -8.79 16.63
C TYR A 111 -10.43 -8.20 17.47
N GLY A 112 -10.45 -8.41 18.79
CA GLY A 112 -9.45 -7.90 19.72
C GLY A 112 -9.56 -6.40 19.96
N VAL A 113 -8.43 -5.71 20.18
CA VAL A 113 -8.39 -4.34 20.65
C VAL A 113 -7.58 -3.41 19.75
N THR A 114 -7.99 -2.14 19.73
CA THR A 114 -7.31 -1.10 18.95
C THR A 114 -5.98 -0.69 19.56
N ASP A 115 -5.86 -0.72 20.88
CA ASP A 115 -4.66 -0.35 21.66
C ASP A 115 -4.62 -1.16 22.97
N VAL A 116 -3.52 -1.82 23.26
CA VAL A 116 -3.36 -2.58 24.51
C VAL A 116 -3.32 -1.69 25.75
N ASN A 117 -2.95 -0.41 25.61
CA ASN A 117 -2.90 0.57 26.71
C ASN A 117 -4.26 1.23 26.98
N ASN A 118 -5.14 1.27 25.97
CA ASN A 118 -6.50 1.80 26.08
C ASN A 118 -7.42 0.91 25.21
N PRO A 119 -7.81 -0.27 25.72
CA PRO A 119 -8.44 -1.31 24.93
C PRO A 119 -9.89 -0.95 24.56
N LEU A 120 -10.07 -0.46 23.33
CA LEU A 120 -11.36 -0.38 22.68
C LEU A 120 -11.48 -1.54 21.69
N PRO A 121 -12.68 -2.12 21.51
CA PRO A 121 -12.86 -3.23 20.58
C PRO A 121 -12.58 -2.78 19.13
N VAL A 122 -11.91 -3.65 18.38
CA VAL A 122 -11.85 -3.53 16.93
C VAL A 122 -13.19 -3.91 16.34
N ASP A 123 -13.72 -3.09 15.44
CA ASP A 123 -14.97 -3.33 14.70
C ASP A 123 -14.76 -3.21 13.18
N ALA A 124 -15.86 -3.32 12.42
CA ALA A 124 -15.84 -3.21 10.95
C ALA A 124 -15.32 -1.87 10.43
N HIS A 125 -15.43 -0.82 11.23
CA HIS A 125 -15.07 0.56 10.90
C HIS A 125 -13.75 1.01 11.52
N THR A 126 -13.07 0.13 12.24
CA THR A 126 -11.74 0.43 12.78
C THR A 126 -10.74 0.54 11.65
N VAL A 127 -10.04 1.68 11.58
CA VAL A 127 -9.08 1.98 10.51
C VAL A 127 -7.71 1.40 10.82
N PHE A 128 -7.15 0.70 9.84
CA PHE A 128 -5.78 0.17 9.85
C PHE A 128 -4.93 0.85 8.79
N ARG A 129 -3.64 0.94 9.02
CA ARG A 129 -2.67 1.31 8.00
C ARG A 129 -2.43 0.13 7.07
N LEU A 130 -2.66 0.33 5.77
CA LEU A 130 -2.59 -0.75 4.78
C LEU A 130 -1.18 -1.04 4.25
N ALA A 131 -0.22 -0.14 4.54
CA ALA A 131 1.14 -0.27 4.01
C ALA A 131 1.14 -0.54 2.49
N SER A 132 1.88 -1.55 2.02
CA SER A 132 2.05 -1.82 0.59
C SER A 132 0.78 -2.29 -0.14
N LEU A 133 -0.33 -2.56 0.55
CA LEU A 133 -1.62 -2.72 -0.14
C LEU A 133 -2.00 -1.44 -0.91
N SER A 134 -1.43 -0.29 -0.52
CA SER A 134 -1.58 1.00 -1.21
C SER A 134 -1.20 0.94 -2.69
N LYS A 135 -0.29 0.04 -3.08
CA LYS A 135 0.16 -0.11 -4.46
C LYS A 135 -0.96 -0.52 -5.41
N ALA A 136 -1.89 -1.33 -4.93
CA ALA A 136 -3.09 -1.69 -5.68
C ALA A 136 -3.97 -0.47 -5.98
N PHE A 137 -4.11 0.44 -5.02
CA PHE A 137 -4.82 1.71 -5.20
C PHE A 137 -4.09 2.62 -6.20
N ALA A 138 -2.77 2.65 -6.18
CA ALA A 138 -1.98 3.45 -7.13
C ALA A 138 -2.09 2.90 -8.56
N GLY A 139 -2.03 1.59 -8.74
CA GLY A 139 -2.28 0.94 -10.03
C GLY A 139 -3.69 1.23 -10.55
N THR A 140 -4.69 1.16 -9.67
CA THR A 140 -6.08 1.47 -10.01
C THR A 140 -6.26 2.94 -10.37
N MET A 141 -5.64 3.87 -9.62
CA MET A 141 -5.73 5.31 -9.92
C MET A 141 -5.14 5.63 -11.31
N ALA A 142 -3.96 5.09 -11.61
CA ALA A 142 -3.36 5.21 -12.94
C ALA A 142 -4.26 4.58 -14.01
N GLY A 143 -4.83 3.41 -13.72
CA GLY A 143 -5.74 2.71 -14.61
C GLY A 143 -7.01 3.50 -14.94
N LEU A 144 -7.57 4.23 -13.98
CA LEU A 144 -8.70 5.12 -14.22
C LEU A 144 -8.32 6.27 -15.15
N LEU A 145 -7.11 6.84 -15.03
CA LEU A 145 -6.62 7.85 -15.97
C LEU A 145 -6.36 7.27 -17.37
N VAL A 146 -5.93 6.02 -17.45
CA VAL A 146 -5.78 5.33 -18.75
C VAL A 146 -7.15 5.07 -19.37
N ASN A 147 -8.13 4.63 -18.58
CA ASN A 147 -9.49 4.40 -19.05
C ASN A 147 -10.16 5.67 -19.59
N ASP A 148 -9.83 6.84 -19.02
CA ASP A 148 -10.29 8.14 -19.49
C ASP A 148 -9.52 8.67 -20.71
N GLY A 149 -8.46 7.99 -21.13
CA GLY A 149 -7.57 8.45 -22.21
C GLY A 149 -6.61 9.59 -21.81
N THR A 150 -6.55 9.95 -20.53
CA THR A 150 -5.64 11.00 -20.01
C THR A 150 -4.20 10.50 -19.85
N LEU A 151 -4.02 9.21 -19.65
CA LEU A 151 -2.76 8.51 -19.48
C LEU A 151 -2.70 7.29 -20.39
N ARG A 152 -1.50 6.79 -20.66
CA ARG A 152 -1.29 5.50 -21.32
C ARG A 152 -0.31 4.67 -20.50
N TRP A 153 -0.41 3.35 -20.57
CA TRP A 153 0.53 2.45 -19.88
C TRP A 153 1.96 2.59 -20.38
N ASP A 154 2.14 2.90 -21.66
CA ASP A 154 3.42 3.13 -22.32
C ASP A 154 3.86 4.61 -22.30
N SER A 155 3.10 5.52 -21.68
CA SER A 155 3.51 6.90 -21.45
C SER A 155 4.87 6.95 -20.75
N LYS A 156 5.76 7.82 -21.22
CA LYS A 156 7.06 8.02 -20.60
C LYS A 156 6.91 8.79 -19.29
N VAL A 157 7.62 8.36 -18.26
CA VAL A 157 7.61 9.09 -16.98
C VAL A 157 8.12 10.52 -17.15
N THR A 158 9.08 10.74 -18.02
CA THR A 158 9.66 12.05 -18.31
C THR A 158 8.70 13.03 -18.97
N ASP A 159 7.63 12.57 -19.63
CA ASP A 159 6.60 13.45 -20.20
C ASP A 159 5.78 14.15 -19.10
N TYR A 160 5.67 13.52 -17.93
CA TYR A 160 4.93 14.01 -16.77
C TYR A 160 5.83 14.57 -15.66
N VAL A 161 7.05 14.03 -15.54
CA VAL A 161 8.04 14.41 -14.53
C VAL A 161 9.36 14.79 -15.24
N PRO A 162 9.41 15.92 -15.94
CA PRO A 162 10.54 16.26 -16.82
C PRO A 162 11.88 16.42 -16.09
N GLY A 163 11.86 16.66 -14.77
CA GLY A 163 13.06 16.72 -13.94
C GLY A 163 13.59 15.36 -13.48
N PHE A 164 12.84 14.26 -13.68
CA PHE A 164 13.26 12.93 -13.25
C PHE A 164 14.35 12.35 -14.15
N ARG A 165 15.35 11.72 -13.56
CA ARG A 165 16.45 11.02 -14.27
C ARG A 165 16.80 9.74 -13.54
N LEU A 166 17.15 8.72 -14.32
CA LEU A 166 17.94 7.56 -13.90
C LEU A 166 19.42 7.80 -14.24
N ASN A 167 20.29 6.94 -13.77
CA ASN A 167 21.74 7.04 -13.99
C ASN A 167 22.19 6.85 -15.48
N SER A 168 21.26 6.56 -16.37
CA SER A 168 21.49 6.45 -17.81
C SER A 168 20.42 7.25 -18.56
N PRO A 169 20.81 8.08 -19.55
CA PRO A 169 19.85 8.75 -20.44
C PRO A 169 18.91 7.76 -21.12
N GLU A 170 19.44 6.67 -21.68
CA GLU A 170 18.64 5.61 -22.33
C GLU A 170 17.58 5.03 -21.37
N ALA A 171 17.98 4.71 -20.13
CA ALA A 171 17.05 4.18 -19.13
C ALA A 171 16.00 5.23 -18.74
N THR A 172 16.38 6.49 -18.66
CA THR A 172 15.47 7.60 -18.37
C THR A 172 14.38 7.73 -19.45
N ASP A 173 14.78 7.72 -20.71
CA ASP A 173 13.88 7.86 -21.87
C ASP A 173 13.02 6.61 -22.10
N ARG A 174 13.51 5.43 -21.66
CA ARG A 174 12.81 4.16 -21.80
C ARG A 174 11.70 3.97 -20.76
N LEU A 175 11.83 4.54 -19.57
CA LEU A 175 10.97 4.28 -18.42
C LEU A 175 9.50 4.67 -18.70
N THR A 176 8.60 3.71 -18.53
CA THR A 176 7.16 3.89 -18.71
C THR A 176 6.38 3.85 -17.38
N VAL A 177 5.15 4.32 -17.42
CA VAL A 177 4.19 4.22 -16.31
C VAL A 177 3.98 2.76 -15.90
N ALA A 178 3.84 1.84 -16.87
CA ALA A 178 3.71 0.41 -16.58
C ALA A 178 4.97 -0.16 -15.90
N ASP A 179 6.17 0.30 -16.25
CA ASP A 179 7.41 -0.16 -15.63
C ASP A 179 7.50 0.28 -14.16
N VAL A 180 7.06 1.49 -13.85
CA VAL A 180 6.98 1.99 -12.47
C VAL A 180 6.02 1.12 -11.65
N LEU A 181 4.81 0.92 -12.14
CA LEU A 181 3.74 0.18 -11.43
C LEU A 181 4.00 -1.33 -11.33
N SER A 182 4.87 -1.88 -12.16
CA SER A 182 5.24 -3.30 -12.14
C SER A 182 6.63 -3.58 -11.58
N HIS A 183 7.28 -2.58 -10.95
CA HIS A 183 8.62 -2.70 -10.37
C HIS A 183 9.70 -3.09 -11.38
N ARG A 184 9.58 -2.62 -12.62
CA ARG A 184 10.54 -2.90 -13.71
C ARG A 184 11.41 -1.69 -14.04
N VAL A 185 11.73 -0.85 -13.04
CA VAL A 185 12.52 0.38 -13.23
C VAL A 185 14.01 0.08 -13.51
N GLY A 186 14.48 -1.11 -13.12
CA GLY A 186 15.88 -1.49 -13.30
C GLY A 186 16.80 -1.16 -12.12
N LEU A 187 16.29 -0.59 -11.05
CA LEU A 187 17.02 -0.23 -9.83
C LEU A 187 17.31 -1.46 -8.95
N PRO A 188 18.28 -1.37 -8.00
CA PRO A 188 18.45 -2.37 -6.95
C PRO A 188 17.18 -2.46 -6.08
N TYR A 189 16.91 -3.66 -5.56
CA TYR A 189 15.78 -3.95 -4.68
C TYR A 189 15.73 -2.97 -3.49
N ASN A 190 14.55 -2.38 -3.19
CA ASN A 190 14.32 -1.45 -2.09
C ASN A 190 15.32 -0.30 -2.00
N ALA A 191 15.70 0.29 -3.15
CA ALA A 191 16.61 1.44 -3.17
C ALA A 191 16.09 2.56 -2.26
N TYR A 192 16.92 2.95 -1.28
CA TYR A 192 16.65 4.02 -0.30
C TYR A 192 15.54 3.77 0.72
N ASP A 193 15.09 2.55 0.93
CA ASP A 193 14.10 2.25 1.96
C ASP A 193 14.60 2.61 3.36
N ARG A 194 15.90 2.42 3.65
CA ARG A 194 16.51 2.84 4.91
C ARG A 194 16.43 4.35 5.12
N ASP A 195 16.54 5.14 4.05
CA ASP A 195 16.39 6.59 4.13
C ASP A 195 14.92 6.97 4.39
N ILE A 196 13.94 6.23 3.82
CA ILE A 196 12.52 6.39 4.16
C ILE A 196 12.31 6.14 5.66
N GLU A 197 12.88 5.05 6.19
CA GLU A 197 12.82 4.72 7.63
C GLU A 197 13.50 5.80 8.49
N GLY A 198 14.57 6.41 7.98
CA GLY A 198 15.23 7.60 8.54
C GLY A 198 14.44 8.89 8.38
N ASN A 199 13.21 8.82 7.84
CA ASN A 199 12.30 9.94 7.63
C ASN A 199 12.79 10.97 6.59
N ALA A 200 13.58 10.54 5.60
CA ALA A 200 14.00 11.41 4.50
C ALA A 200 12.82 11.87 3.64
N GLU A 201 12.92 13.07 3.10
CA GLU A 201 11.91 13.65 2.22
C GLU A 201 11.86 12.92 0.87
N TYR A 202 10.65 12.63 0.37
CA TYR A 202 10.44 11.92 -0.89
C TYR A 202 11.20 12.53 -2.06
N TYR A 203 11.13 13.86 -2.24
CA TYR A 203 11.82 14.55 -3.32
C TYR A 203 13.35 14.34 -3.27
N ALA A 204 13.95 14.40 -2.08
CA ALA A 204 15.37 14.14 -1.92
C ALA A 204 15.74 12.69 -2.31
N LEU A 205 14.84 11.74 -2.07
CA LEU A 205 15.05 10.34 -2.46
C LEU A 205 14.94 10.13 -3.96
N THR A 206 14.01 10.80 -4.65
CA THR A 206 13.88 10.71 -6.11
C THR A 206 15.13 11.26 -6.81
N GLN A 207 15.73 12.33 -6.29
CA GLN A 207 16.99 12.87 -6.82
C GLN A 207 18.17 11.89 -6.69
N LYS A 208 18.21 11.08 -5.63
CA LYS A 208 19.25 10.05 -5.45
C LYS A 208 19.17 8.94 -6.50
N LEU A 209 18.01 8.67 -7.10
CA LEU A 209 17.82 7.63 -8.10
C LEU A 209 18.68 7.88 -9.34
N ALA A 210 18.94 9.15 -9.69
CA ALA A 210 19.81 9.54 -10.81
C ALA A 210 21.27 9.03 -10.66
N ASN A 211 21.72 8.79 -9.43
CA ASN A 211 23.08 8.33 -9.14
C ASN A 211 23.12 6.83 -8.77
N THR A 212 21.98 6.14 -8.86
CA THR A 212 21.91 4.73 -8.49
C THR A 212 22.20 3.83 -9.68
N SER A 213 23.22 2.96 -9.55
CA SER A 213 23.56 1.99 -10.60
C SER A 213 22.40 1.07 -10.91
N LEU A 214 22.06 0.94 -12.17
CA LEU A 214 21.01 0.06 -12.64
C LEU A 214 21.49 -1.40 -12.68
N LYS A 215 20.58 -2.34 -12.43
CA LYS A 215 20.80 -3.79 -12.61
C LYS A 215 20.44 -4.25 -14.02
N CYS A 216 19.52 -3.57 -14.67
CA CYS A 216 19.02 -3.81 -16.02
C CYS A 216 18.40 -2.53 -16.56
N LEU A 217 18.05 -2.51 -17.85
CA LEU A 217 17.23 -1.42 -18.40
C LEU A 217 15.77 -1.54 -17.94
N PRO A 218 15.02 -0.42 -17.86
CA PRO A 218 13.60 -0.44 -17.54
C PRO A 218 12.83 -1.40 -18.43
N GLY A 219 11.96 -2.19 -17.83
CA GLY A 219 11.18 -3.23 -18.50
C GLY A 219 11.80 -4.62 -18.48
N ASP A 220 13.11 -4.77 -18.24
CA ASP A 220 13.82 -6.04 -18.45
C ASP A 220 13.94 -6.92 -17.19
N CYS A 221 13.87 -6.34 -15.99
CA CYS A 221 13.93 -7.13 -14.75
C CYS A 221 13.03 -6.56 -13.65
N TYR A 222 12.70 -7.42 -12.70
CA TYR A 222 11.92 -7.09 -11.51
C TYR A 222 12.84 -6.75 -10.33
N ALA A 223 12.57 -5.62 -9.70
CA ALA A 223 13.11 -5.29 -8.38
C ALA A 223 12.14 -4.37 -7.65
N TYR A 224 11.57 -4.86 -6.56
CA TYR A 224 10.58 -4.12 -5.76
C TYR A 224 11.13 -2.77 -5.29
N GLN A 225 10.32 -1.71 -5.43
CA GLN A 225 10.69 -0.32 -5.17
C GLN A 225 9.58 0.41 -4.42
N ASN A 226 9.92 1.19 -3.40
CA ASN A 226 8.96 2.11 -2.77
C ASN A 226 9.13 3.53 -3.28
N VAL A 227 10.36 4.04 -3.36
CA VAL A 227 10.64 5.40 -3.85
C VAL A 227 10.26 5.53 -5.32
N ALA A 228 10.85 4.70 -6.19
CA ALA A 228 10.59 4.79 -7.63
C ALA A 228 9.13 4.48 -7.98
N PHE A 229 8.47 3.54 -7.28
CA PHE A 229 7.04 3.28 -7.45
C PHE A 229 6.19 4.53 -7.18
N SER A 230 6.61 5.36 -6.23
CA SER A 230 5.86 6.54 -5.83
C SER A 230 5.90 7.69 -6.84
N LEU A 231 6.75 7.60 -7.89
CA LEU A 231 6.70 8.51 -9.06
C LEU A 231 5.32 8.54 -9.73
N ILE A 232 4.52 7.47 -9.57
CA ILE A 232 3.15 7.48 -10.08
C ILE A 232 2.30 8.59 -9.44
N GLY A 233 2.61 9.04 -8.23
CA GLY A 233 1.95 10.18 -7.59
C GLY A 233 2.20 11.47 -8.36
N ASP A 234 3.44 11.70 -8.77
CA ASP A 234 3.83 12.86 -9.59
C ASP A 234 3.20 12.80 -10.99
N VAL A 235 3.16 11.60 -11.59
CA VAL A 235 2.48 11.36 -12.88
C VAL A 235 0.98 11.65 -12.76
N VAL A 236 0.32 11.18 -11.71
CA VAL A 236 -1.11 11.45 -11.46
C VAL A 236 -1.35 12.95 -11.32
N TYR A 237 -0.49 13.65 -10.58
CA TYR A 237 -0.60 15.11 -10.44
C TYR A 237 -0.45 15.83 -11.79
N ALA A 238 0.58 15.51 -12.56
CA ALA A 238 0.82 16.12 -13.85
C ALA A 238 -0.29 15.84 -14.88
N ALA A 239 -0.85 14.62 -14.85
CA ALA A 239 -1.91 14.20 -15.78
C ALA A 239 -3.29 14.76 -15.41
N SER A 240 -3.59 14.94 -14.11
CA SER A 240 -4.94 15.28 -13.62
C SER A 240 -5.08 16.69 -13.05
N GLY A 241 -3.97 17.39 -12.77
CA GLY A 241 -3.95 18.67 -12.07
C GLY A 241 -4.35 18.60 -10.59
N SER A 242 -4.47 17.38 -10.02
CA SER A 242 -4.87 17.16 -8.62
C SER A 242 -3.86 16.30 -7.90
N PHE A 243 -3.56 16.61 -6.63
CA PHE A 243 -2.68 15.78 -5.83
C PHE A 243 -3.17 14.33 -5.77
N TYR A 244 -2.22 13.40 -5.64
CA TYR A 244 -2.49 11.97 -5.65
C TYR A 244 -3.58 11.58 -4.64
N GLU A 245 -3.46 12.07 -3.41
CA GLU A 245 -4.40 11.78 -2.32
C GLU A 245 -5.82 12.24 -2.66
N GLN A 246 -5.96 13.44 -3.19
CA GLN A 246 -7.25 14.01 -3.62
C GLN A 246 -7.85 13.22 -4.80
N SER A 247 -6.99 12.77 -5.71
CA SER A 247 -7.40 11.97 -6.86
C SER A 247 -7.93 10.60 -6.44
N VAL A 248 -7.22 9.91 -5.51
CA VAL A 248 -7.66 8.62 -4.95
C VAL A 248 -8.97 8.79 -4.15
N GLU A 249 -9.07 9.81 -3.30
CA GLU A 249 -10.29 10.08 -2.55
C GLU A 249 -11.50 10.31 -3.48
N ARG A 250 -11.34 11.17 -4.47
CA ARG A 250 -12.43 11.56 -5.39
C ARG A 250 -12.82 10.43 -6.34
N ARG A 251 -11.86 9.64 -6.83
CA ARG A 251 -12.08 8.67 -7.90
C ARG A 251 -12.21 7.23 -7.45
N ILE A 252 -11.76 6.92 -6.21
CA ILE A 252 -11.81 5.57 -5.67
C ILE A 252 -12.63 5.55 -4.38
N PHE A 253 -12.22 6.25 -3.33
CA PHE A 253 -12.88 6.11 -2.02
C PHE A 253 -14.35 6.53 -2.07
N LYS A 254 -14.64 7.76 -2.52
CA LYS A 254 -16.01 8.27 -2.57
C LYS A 254 -16.94 7.44 -3.48
N PRO A 255 -16.57 7.14 -4.74
CA PRO A 255 -17.44 6.35 -5.60
C PRO A 255 -17.69 4.93 -5.09
N LEU A 256 -16.72 4.31 -4.42
CA LEU A 256 -16.87 2.97 -3.85
C LEU A 256 -17.58 2.98 -2.48
N GLY A 257 -17.79 4.14 -1.86
CA GLY A 257 -18.37 4.22 -0.51
C GLY A 257 -17.41 3.79 0.59
N MET A 258 -16.09 3.98 0.39
CA MET A 258 -15.04 3.73 1.38
C MET A 258 -14.94 4.92 2.34
N ASN A 259 -15.88 5.00 3.28
CA ASN A 259 -16.11 6.20 4.08
C ASN A 259 -15.14 6.39 5.25
N ASP A 260 -14.47 5.32 5.70
CA ASP A 260 -13.45 5.37 6.75
C ASP A 260 -12.03 5.52 6.15
N ALA A 261 -11.90 5.34 4.82
CA ALA A 261 -10.61 5.37 4.15
C ALA A 261 -10.00 6.76 4.08
N SER A 262 -8.68 6.81 4.20
CA SER A 262 -7.92 8.06 4.12
C SER A 262 -6.50 7.79 3.60
N LEU A 263 -5.75 8.86 3.33
CA LEU A 263 -4.32 8.78 3.05
C LEU A 263 -3.51 9.59 4.09
N GLY A 264 -2.29 9.12 4.33
CA GLY A 264 -1.33 9.82 5.18
C GLY A 264 -1.55 9.62 6.68
N LEU A 265 -0.57 10.10 7.45
CA LEU A 265 -0.59 10.01 8.92
C LEU A 265 -1.71 10.84 9.54
N ALA A 266 -1.92 12.05 9.03
CA ALA A 266 -3.01 12.91 9.51
C ALA A 266 -4.38 12.26 9.25
N GLY A 267 -4.55 11.56 8.13
CA GLY A 267 -5.79 10.88 7.78
C GLY A 267 -6.16 9.77 8.78
N ILE A 268 -5.21 8.89 9.15
CA ILE A 268 -5.50 7.86 10.15
C ILE A 268 -5.75 8.45 11.54
N GLN A 269 -5.00 9.49 11.93
CA GLN A 269 -5.15 10.14 13.22
C GLN A 269 -6.44 10.96 13.36
N ALA A 270 -7.03 11.39 12.26
CA ALA A 270 -8.33 12.06 12.24
C ALA A 270 -9.50 11.11 12.54
N SER A 271 -9.33 9.80 12.33
CA SER A 271 -10.34 8.81 12.69
C SER A 271 -10.44 8.67 14.22
N SER A 272 -11.65 8.69 14.74
CA SER A 272 -11.90 8.38 16.16
C SER A 272 -11.73 6.90 16.49
N ARG A 273 -11.68 6.04 15.46
CA ARG A 273 -11.59 4.57 15.56
C ARG A 273 -10.46 4.05 14.67
N TRP A 274 -9.23 4.08 15.17
CA TRP A 274 -8.10 3.51 14.46
C TRP A 274 -7.26 2.62 15.37
N ALA A 275 -6.73 1.57 14.81
CA ALA A 275 -5.89 0.62 15.51
C ALA A 275 -4.48 1.20 15.66
N ARG A 276 -3.92 1.19 16.88
CA ARG A 276 -2.52 1.58 17.16
C ARG A 276 -1.55 0.51 16.68
N PRO A 277 -0.35 0.88 16.22
CA PRO A 277 0.67 -0.12 15.87
C PRO A 277 1.28 -0.75 17.12
N HIS A 278 1.57 -2.06 17.08
CA HIS A 278 2.17 -2.77 18.20
C HIS A 278 3.38 -3.60 17.79
N VAL A 279 4.34 -3.67 18.71
CA VAL A 279 5.50 -4.57 18.60
C VAL A 279 5.53 -5.53 19.78
N ARG A 280 6.13 -6.71 19.59
CA ARG A 280 6.26 -7.71 20.65
C ARG A 280 7.45 -7.39 21.54
N SER A 281 7.23 -7.36 22.86
CA SER A 281 8.26 -7.30 23.88
C SER A 281 8.31 -8.58 24.71
N ARG A 282 9.23 -8.65 25.69
CA ARG A 282 9.27 -9.77 26.64
C ARG A 282 8.02 -9.84 27.53
N ASN A 283 7.39 -8.70 27.79
CA ASN A 283 6.26 -8.55 28.71
C ASN A 283 4.91 -8.42 27.97
N GLY A 284 4.84 -8.82 26.69
CA GLY A 284 3.62 -8.73 25.90
C GLY A 284 3.72 -7.68 24.79
N TRP A 285 2.59 -7.19 24.33
CA TRP A 285 2.50 -6.20 23.28
C TRP A 285 2.75 -4.80 23.80
N VAL A 286 3.44 -3.98 23.01
CA VAL A 286 3.70 -2.57 23.28
C VAL A 286 3.13 -1.73 22.15
N SER A 287 2.21 -0.83 22.50
CA SER A 287 1.64 0.16 21.59
C SER A 287 2.69 1.22 21.23
N LEU A 288 2.73 1.61 19.97
CA LEU A 288 3.66 2.61 19.44
C LEU A 288 2.91 3.84 18.92
N THR A 289 3.64 4.95 18.83
CA THR A 289 3.22 6.10 18.04
C THR A 289 3.62 5.88 16.59
N PRO A 290 2.69 5.96 15.63
CA PRO A 290 3.02 5.79 14.22
C PRO A 290 3.94 6.90 13.72
N LYS A 291 4.88 6.52 12.87
CA LYS A 291 5.87 7.44 12.28
C LYS A 291 5.42 7.89 10.87
N PRO A 292 5.78 9.09 10.43
CA PRO A 292 5.46 9.56 9.08
C PRO A 292 6.16 8.77 7.97
N THR A 293 7.40 8.36 8.16
CA THR A 293 8.28 7.53 7.31
C THR A 293 7.67 7.13 5.95
N TYR A 294 7.13 5.90 5.83
CA TYR A 294 6.53 5.40 4.58
C TYR A 294 5.27 6.16 4.11
N TYR A 295 4.65 7.00 4.93
CA TYR A 295 3.60 7.91 4.46
C TYR A 295 4.13 8.97 3.48
N ARG A 296 5.46 9.24 3.47
CA ARG A 296 6.10 10.14 2.51
C ARG A 296 6.13 9.58 1.08
N VAL A 297 5.91 8.28 0.93
CA VAL A 297 5.77 7.58 -0.34
C VAL A 297 4.33 7.07 -0.48
N ALA A 298 3.37 7.98 -0.47
CA ALA A 298 1.94 7.72 -0.37
C ALA A 298 1.41 6.68 -1.40
N PRO A 299 1.78 6.71 -2.69
CA PRO A 299 1.37 5.68 -3.64
C PRO A 299 1.83 4.28 -3.25
N ALA A 300 3.00 4.16 -2.62
CA ALA A 300 3.55 2.87 -2.20
C ALA A 300 2.99 2.37 -0.86
N ALA A 301 2.62 3.28 0.10
CA ALA A 301 2.30 2.85 1.47
C ALA A 301 1.41 3.82 2.27
N GLY A 302 0.65 4.72 1.62
CA GLY A 302 -0.07 5.82 2.29
C GLY A 302 -1.53 5.57 2.63
N VAL A 303 -2.16 4.50 2.15
CA VAL A 303 -3.59 4.25 2.36
C VAL A 303 -3.86 3.67 3.75
N ASN A 304 -4.93 4.17 4.35
CA ASN A 304 -5.55 3.66 5.57
C ASN A 304 -6.99 3.27 5.25
N ALA A 305 -7.48 2.15 5.78
CA ALA A 305 -8.85 1.71 5.56
C ALA A 305 -9.35 0.77 6.66
N SER A 306 -10.67 0.64 6.75
CA SER A 306 -11.39 -0.29 7.62
C SER A 306 -11.73 -1.60 6.89
N ALA A 307 -12.25 -2.60 7.62
CA ALA A 307 -12.78 -3.82 6.99
C ALA A 307 -14.00 -3.52 6.11
N SER A 308 -14.83 -2.57 6.51
CA SER A 308 -15.97 -2.10 5.71
C SER A 308 -15.52 -1.52 4.37
N ASP A 309 -14.48 -0.66 4.40
CA ASP A 309 -13.90 -0.10 3.17
C ASP A 309 -13.29 -1.18 2.29
N MET A 310 -12.52 -2.09 2.89
CA MET A 310 -11.90 -3.18 2.14
C MET A 310 -12.92 -4.12 1.51
N ALA A 311 -14.09 -4.32 2.13
CA ALA A 311 -15.17 -5.07 1.50
C ALA A 311 -15.68 -4.38 0.22
N GLN A 312 -15.83 -3.05 0.23
CA GLN A 312 -16.20 -2.28 -0.97
C GLN A 312 -15.11 -2.34 -2.05
N TRP A 313 -13.84 -2.23 -1.64
CA TRP A 313 -12.69 -2.41 -2.51
C TRP A 313 -12.68 -3.79 -3.19
N LEU A 314 -12.90 -4.85 -2.41
CA LEU A 314 -12.97 -6.21 -2.90
C LEU A 314 -14.14 -6.42 -3.88
N LEU A 315 -15.34 -5.91 -3.59
CA LEU A 315 -16.48 -5.94 -4.51
C LEU A 315 -16.14 -5.27 -5.85
N ALA A 316 -15.43 -4.15 -5.82
CA ALA A 316 -15.01 -3.48 -7.05
C ALA A 316 -14.02 -4.34 -7.85
N HIS A 317 -13.03 -4.93 -7.19
CA HIS A 317 -11.99 -5.75 -7.84
C HIS A 317 -12.45 -7.15 -8.23
N THR A 318 -13.58 -7.64 -7.72
CA THR A 318 -14.27 -8.85 -8.20
C THR A 318 -15.31 -8.56 -9.28
N GLY A 319 -15.40 -7.30 -9.76
CA GLY A 319 -16.20 -6.92 -10.93
C GLY A 319 -17.63 -6.45 -10.61
N HIS A 320 -17.98 -6.26 -9.33
CA HIS A 320 -19.33 -5.86 -8.93
C HIS A 320 -19.56 -4.34 -8.86
N ARG A 321 -18.56 -3.54 -9.29
CA ARG A 321 -18.67 -2.09 -9.44
C ARG A 321 -18.15 -1.65 -10.81
N PRO A 322 -18.79 -2.12 -11.90
CA PRO A 322 -18.39 -1.80 -13.28
C PRO A 322 -18.53 -0.30 -13.61
N ASP A 323 -19.35 0.42 -12.83
CA ASP A 323 -19.50 1.88 -12.87
C ASP A 323 -18.21 2.62 -12.46
N VAL A 324 -17.36 2.01 -11.63
CA VAL A 324 -16.09 2.57 -11.19
C VAL A 324 -14.91 1.82 -11.82
N LEU A 325 -14.92 0.49 -11.81
CA LEU A 325 -13.87 -0.37 -12.35
C LEU A 325 -14.43 -1.29 -13.45
N PRO A 326 -14.42 -0.86 -14.72
CA PRO A 326 -14.92 -1.69 -15.82
C PRO A 326 -14.06 -2.94 -16.02
N ALA A 327 -14.67 -4.03 -16.50
CA ALA A 327 -14.01 -5.33 -16.64
C ALA A 327 -12.72 -5.30 -17.47
N PRO A 328 -12.58 -4.55 -18.59
CA PRO A 328 -11.32 -4.46 -19.32
C PRO A 328 -10.18 -3.84 -18.49
N LEU A 329 -10.50 -2.88 -17.63
CA LEU A 329 -9.52 -2.29 -16.71
C LEU A 329 -9.07 -3.30 -15.67
N LEU A 330 -9.99 -4.04 -15.04
CA LEU A 330 -9.66 -5.09 -14.07
C LEU A 330 -8.76 -6.16 -14.69
N ALA A 331 -9.10 -6.63 -15.92
CA ALA A 331 -8.29 -7.59 -16.65
C ALA A 331 -6.85 -7.10 -16.85
N THR A 332 -6.68 -5.82 -17.19
CA THR A 332 -5.36 -5.21 -17.36
C THR A 332 -4.61 -5.09 -16.03
N LEU A 333 -5.27 -4.61 -14.97
CA LEU A 333 -4.66 -4.43 -13.65
C LEU A 333 -4.15 -5.74 -13.04
N HIS A 334 -4.85 -6.84 -13.32
CA HIS A 334 -4.56 -8.16 -12.75
C HIS A 334 -3.70 -9.05 -13.66
N SER A 335 -3.30 -8.58 -14.85
CA SER A 335 -2.45 -9.35 -15.78
C SER A 335 -0.98 -9.22 -15.45
N SER A 336 -0.29 -10.35 -15.28
CA SER A 336 1.16 -10.39 -15.00
C SER A 336 1.97 -9.74 -16.12
N LEU A 337 2.89 -8.86 -15.75
CA LEU A 337 3.83 -8.21 -16.66
C LEU A 337 5.25 -8.76 -16.55
N ILE A 338 5.59 -9.39 -15.43
CA ILE A 338 6.91 -9.95 -15.18
C ILE A 338 6.83 -11.11 -14.19
N SER A 339 7.66 -12.14 -14.40
CA SER A 339 7.78 -13.28 -13.48
C SER A 339 8.56 -12.89 -12.22
N THR A 340 8.13 -13.39 -11.05
CA THR A 340 8.74 -13.14 -9.75
C THR A 340 9.01 -14.45 -8.99
N PRO A 341 9.89 -15.34 -9.49
CA PRO A 341 10.10 -16.68 -8.90
C PRO A 341 10.63 -16.64 -7.47
N GLY A 342 11.19 -15.51 -7.03
CA GLY A 342 11.61 -15.29 -5.64
C GLY A 342 10.47 -15.41 -4.63
N GLU A 343 9.23 -15.09 -5.05
CA GLU A 343 8.03 -15.16 -4.20
C GLU A 343 7.70 -16.60 -3.73
N MET A 344 8.16 -17.62 -4.47
CA MET A 344 7.86 -19.03 -4.17
C MET A 344 8.83 -19.69 -3.17
N ARG A 345 9.71 -18.92 -2.51
CA ARG A 345 10.82 -19.50 -1.73
C ARG A 345 10.47 -19.89 -0.31
N SER A 346 9.40 -19.36 0.27
CA SER A 346 9.13 -19.51 1.71
C SER A 346 7.65 -19.65 2.06
N GLY A 347 7.41 -20.24 3.24
CA GLY A 347 6.10 -20.38 3.85
C GLY A 347 5.10 -21.13 2.95
N TRP A 348 3.84 -20.78 3.04
CA TRP A 348 2.76 -21.35 2.24
C TRP A 348 2.96 -21.17 0.72
N ARG A 349 3.70 -20.15 0.31
CA ARG A 349 3.98 -19.88 -1.11
C ARG A 349 4.83 -20.99 -1.71
N ARG A 350 5.82 -21.51 -1.00
CA ARG A 350 6.64 -22.65 -1.45
C ARG A 350 5.79 -23.91 -1.63
N GLU A 351 4.80 -24.10 -0.77
CA GLU A 351 3.96 -25.30 -0.77
C GLU A 351 2.84 -25.26 -1.83
N ARG A 352 2.37 -24.06 -2.17
CA ARG A 352 1.16 -23.86 -2.98
C ARG A 352 1.39 -23.20 -4.35
N LEU A 353 2.47 -22.45 -4.55
CA LEU A 353 2.62 -21.72 -5.80
C LEU A 353 3.37 -22.53 -6.85
N HIS A 354 2.80 -22.63 -8.04
CA HIS A 354 3.46 -23.17 -9.24
C HIS A 354 4.17 -22.06 -10.01
N SER A 355 3.64 -20.83 -9.99
CA SER A 355 4.29 -19.66 -10.55
C SER A 355 3.88 -18.39 -9.80
N ALA A 356 4.69 -17.34 -9.97
CA ALA A 356 4.44 -16.02 -9.42
C ALA A 356 4.85 -14.93 -10.40
N GLY A 357 4.10 -13.83 -10.42
CA GLY A 357 4.35 -12.67 -11.24
C GLY A 357 3.92 -11.37 -10.56
N TYR A 358 4.20 -10.26 -11.22
CA TYR A 358 3.76 -8.94 -10.80
C TYR A 358 3.07 -8.20 -11.95
N ALA A 359 1.95 -7.58 -11.64
CA ALA A 359 1.09 -6.80 -12.53
C ALA A 359 1.21 -5.30 -12.20
N LEU A 360 0.16 -4.53 -12.36
CA LEU A 360 0.12 -3.08 -12.11
C LEU A 360 -0.31 -2.79 -10.65
N GLY A 361 0.65 -2.92 -9.72
CA GLY A 361 0.41 -2.77 -8.29
C GLY A 361 -0.14 -4.02 -7.61
N TRP A 362 -0.17 -5.16 -8.30
CA TRP A 362 -0.64 -6.44 -7.82
C TRP A 362 0.36 -7.57 -8.07
N ARG A 363 0.42 -8.56 -7.19
CA ARG A 363 1.05 -9.85 -7.44
C ARG A 363 0.04 -10.80 -8.07
N THR A 364 0.51 -11.70 -8.90
CA THR A 364 -0.30 -12.75 -9.53
C THR A 364 0.34 -14.09 -9.24
N PHE A 365 -0.47 -15.04 -8.80
CA PHE A 365 -0.02 -16.38 -8.43
C PHE A 365 -0.82 -17.45 -9.15
N ASP A 366 -0.13 -18.50 -9.59
CA ASP A 366 -0.74 -19.80 -9.81
C ASP A 366 -0.71 -20.55 -8.47
N TYR A 367 -1.82 -20.55 -7.76
CA TYR A 367 -1.98 -21.20 -6.46
C TYR A 367 -2.56 -22.59 -6.66
N ALA A 368 -1.72 -23.60 -6.71
CA ALA A 368 -2.11 -25.00 -6.95
C ALA A 368 -3.03 -25.19 -8.17
N GLY A 369 -2.77 -24.47 -9.27
CA GLY A 369 -3.55 -24.52 -10.50
C GLY A 369 -4.68 -23.49 -10.60
N HIS A 370 -4.78 -22.58 -9.61
CA HIS A 370 -5.81 -21.55 -9.53
C HIS A 370 -5.21 -20.15 -9.59
N ASP A 371 -5.80 -19.26 -10.38
CA ASP A 371 -5.35 -17.87 -10.45
C ASP A 371 -5.75 -17.10 -9.19
N VAL A 372 -4.74 -16.52 -8.51
CA VAL A 372 -4.91 -15.65 -7.36
C VAL A 372 -4.22 -14.31 -7.59
N VAL A 373 -4.97 -13.22 -7.47
CA VAL A 373 -4.44 -11.86 -7.47
C VAL A 373 -4.23 -11.44 -6.02
N PHE A 374 -3.03 -10.97 -5.67
CA PHE A 374 -2.62 -10.84 -4.28
C PHE A 374 -1.82 -9.58 -4.03
N HIS A 375 -1.88 -9.03 -2.83
CA HIS A 375 -0.84 -8.16 -2.28
C HIS A 375 -0.73 -8.32 -0.76
N ALA A 376 0.48 -8.15 -0.24
CA ALA A 376 0.75 -8.06 1.19
C ALA A 376 1.24 -6.65 1.54
N GLY A 377 1.04 -6.24 2.78
CA GLY A 377 1.51 -4.98 3.31
C GLY A 377 2.10 -5.12 4.70
N ALA A 378 3.23 -4.46 4.93
CA ALA A 378 3.91 -4.45 6.21
C ALA A 378 4.60 -3.11 6.46
N VAL A 379 4.38 -2.54 7.61
CA VAL A 379 5.16 -1.45 8.22
C VAL A 379 5.25 -1.71 9.70
N GLN A 380 6.04 -0.94 10.44
CA GLN A 380 6.17 -1.11 11.88
C GLN A 380 4.79 -1.15 12.57
N GLY A 381 4.49 -2.27 13.20
CA GLY A 381 3.28 -2.48 13.98
C GLY A 381 2.00 -2.76 13.19
N TYR A 382 2.04 -2.82 11.85
CA TYR A 382 0.89 -3.17 11.01
C TYR A 382 1.26 -4.19 9.95
N ARG A 383 0.32 -5.06 9.65
CA ARG A 383 0.36 -6.03 8.56
C ARG A 383 -1.01 -6.11 7.88
N GLY A 384 -1.00 -6.47 6.61
CA GLY A 384 -2.23 -6.71 5.88
C GLY A 384 -2.02 -7.59 4.66
N LEU A 385 -3.09 -8.27 4.25
CA LEU A 385 -3.16 -9.13 3.09
C LEU A 385 -4.44 -8.84 2.32
N VAL A 386 -4.37 -8.91 1.00
CA VAL A 386 -5.54 -8.90 0.13
C VAL A 386 -5.35 -9.98 -0.93
N ALA A 387 -6.41 -10.75 -1.20
CA ALA A 387 -6.42 -11.74 -2.27
C ALA A 387 -7.77 -11.76 -2.99
N LEU A 388 -7.70 -12.00 -4.30
CA LEU A 388 -8.87 -12.23 -5.15
C LEU A 388 -8.70 -13.59 -5.80
N VAL A 389 -9.79 -14.36 -5.88
CA VAL A 389 -9.88 -15.62 -6.60
C VAL A 389 -10.96 -15.47 -7.67
N PRO A 390 -10.61 -14.99 -8.89
CA PRO A 390 -11.59 -14.60 -9.91
C PRO A 390 -12.56 -15.73 -10.30
N GLU A 391 -12.06 -16.95 -10.38
CA GLU A 391 -12.89 -18.12 -10.74
C GLU A 391 -13.94 -18.48 -9.67
N ARG A 392 -13.78 -18.01 -8.43
CA ARG A 392 -14.72 -18.21 -7.31
C ARG A 392 -15.52 -16.96 -7.01
N ASP A 393 -15.28 -15.86 -7.74
CA ASP A 393 -15.83 -14.55 -7.44
C ASP A 393 -15.66 -14.21 -5.95
N LEU A 394 -14.45 -14.47 -5.43
CA LEU A 394 -14.10 -14.37 -4.02
C LEU A 394 -13.02 -13.31 -3.82
N GLY A 395 -13.24 -12.44 -2.84
CA GLY A 395 -12.27 -11.46 -2.38
C GLY A 395 -12.08 -11.54 -0.85
N ILE A 396 -10.83 -11.38 -0.39
CA ILE A 396 -10.46 -11.50 1.02
C ILE A 396 -9.49 -10.38 1.37
N ALA A 397 -9.72 -9.69 2.49
CA ALA A 397 -8.75 -8.79 3.11
C ALA A 397 -8.61 -9.12 4.59
N ILE A 398 -7.38 -9.14 5.08
CA ILE A 398 -7.01 -9.43 6.47
C ILE A 398 -6.03 -8.35 6.90
N MET A 399 -6.30 -7.66 8.00
CA MET A 399 -5.47 -6.57 8.55
C MET A 399 -5.26 -6.79 10.03
N TRP A 400 -4.07 -6.49 10.55
CA TRP A 400 -3.82 -6.55 12.00
C TRP A 400 -2.78 -5.53 12.45
N ASN A 401 -2.87 -5.15 13.72
CA ASN A 401 -2.09 -4.08 14.33
C ASN A 401 -0.93 -4.57 15.20
N GLY A 402 -0.27 -5.65 14.80
CA GLY A 402 0.86 -6.21 15.54
C GLY A 402 1.94 -6.79 14.63
N GLU A 403 3.21 -6.71 15.06
CA GLU A 403 4.34 -7.37 14.38
C GLU A 403 4.35 -8.88 14.66
N SER A 404 3.45 -9.60 14.01
CA SER A 404 3.38 -11.06 14.03
C SER A 404 3.11 -11.57 12.63
N SER A 405 3.78 -12.62 12.19
CA SER A 405 3.52 -13.30 10.92
C SER A 405 2.35 -14.29 11.02
N LEU A 406 1.98 -14.69 12.22
CA LEU A 406 1.03 -15.77 12.46
C LEU A 406 -0.34 -15.59 11.77
N PRO A 407 -1.00 -14.39 11.78
CA PRO A 407 -2.28 -14.23 11.09
C PRO A 407 -2.21 -14.42 9.58
N SER A 408 -1.01 -14.42 9.01
CA SER A 408 -0.84 -14.64 7.57
C SER A 408 -1.22 -16.05 7.14
N GLY A 409 -1.16 -17.03 8.04
CA GLY A 409 -1.63 -18.38 7.80
C GLY A 409 -3.15 -18.49 7.60
N LEU A 410 -3.90 -17.47 8.00
CA LEU A 410 -5.34 -17.43 7.77
C LEU A 410 -5.68 -17.36 6.26
N LEU A 411 -4.87 -16.65 5.46
CA LEU A 411 -5.12 -16.53 4.03
C LEU A 411 -5.03 -17.89 3.30
N PRO A 412 -3.94 -18.67 3.36
CA PRO A 412 -3.90 -19.97 2.71
C PRO A 412 -4.95 -20.94 3.29
N THR A 413 -5.32 -20.83 4.56
CA THR A 413 -6.43 -21.61 5.14
C THR A 413 -7.75 -21.31 4.43
N VAL A 414 -8.04 -20.05 4.18
CA VAL A 414 -9.23 -19.61 3.45
C VAL A 414 -9.18 -20.05 1.99
N LEU A 415 -8.03 -19.86 1.32
CA LEU A 415 -7.85 -20.26 -0.08
C LEU A 415 -8.00 -21.77 -0.26
N ASP A 416 -7.34 -22.59 0.56
CA ASP A 416 -7.46 -24.05 0.52
C ASP A 416 -8.92 -24.49 0.69
N SER A 417 -9.62 -23.91 1.67
CA SER A 417 -11.03 -24.20 1.91
C SER A 417 -11.94 -23.81 0.74
N ALA A 418 -11.73 -22.61 0.16
CA ALA A 418 -12.55 -22.12 -0.94
C ALA A 418 -12.30 -22.87 -2.26
N LEU A 419 -11.08 -23.38 -2.45
CA LEU A 419 -10.65 -24.10 -3.64
C LEU A 419 -10.83 -25.64 -3.53
N GLY A 420 -11.17 -26.15 -2.33
CA GLY A 420 -11.30 -27.57 -2.08
C GLY A 420 -9.97 -28.32 -2.05
N LEU A 421 -8.89 -27.61 -1.71
CA LEU A 421 -7.56 -28.20 -1.57
C LEU A 421 -7.39 -28.92 -0.23
N PRO A 422 -6.47 -29.88 -0.11
CA PRO A 422 -6.18 -30.55 1.15
C PRO A 422 -5.83 -29.54 2.24
N ALA A 423 -6.55 -29.62 3.38
CA ALA A 423 -6.33 -28.74 4.52
C ALA A 423 -4.93 -28.93 5.11
N GLN A 424 -4.25 -27.83 5.41
CA GLN A 424 -2.99 -27.78 6.12
C GLN A 424 -3.09 -26.86 7.34
N ARG A 425 -2.22 -27.06 8.33
CA ARG A 425 -2.17 -26.27 9.55
C ARG A 425 -1.34 -25.01 9.36
N TRP A 426 -1.79 -24.09 8.51
CA TRP A 426 -1.05 -22.87 8.19
C TRP A 426 -0.86 -21.93 9.39
N LEU A 427 -1.74 -21.96 10.37
CA LEU A 427 -1.65 -21.13 11.57
C LEU A 427 -0.69 -21.69 12.63
N ASP A 428 -0.36 -22.99 12.57
CA ASP A 428 0.57 -23.64 13.49
C ASP A 428 2.00 -23.63 12.96
N VAL A 429 2.18 -23.45 11.66
CA VAL A 429 3.49 -23.24 11.05
C VAL A 429 3.82 -21.77 11.24
N ASP A 430 5.02 -21.45 11.72
CA ASP A 430 5.61 -20.14 11.50
C ASP A 430 5.60 -19.93 9.99
N THR A 431 4.51 -19.37 9.52
CA THR A 431 4.39 -18.92 8.15
C THR A 431 5.28 -17.71 8.07
N ASP A 432 6.57 -17.99 8.07
CA ASP A 432 7.59 -17.04 7.77
C ASP A 432 7.21 -16.49 6.39
N PHE A 433 6.61 -15.32 6.36
CA PHE A 433 6.72 -14.46 5.22
C PHE A 433 8.21 -14.21 5.10
N GLY A 434 8.91 -15.07 4.38
CA GLY A 434 10.34 -15.17 4.43
C GLY A 434 10.94 -13.85 4.83
N SER A 435 11.62 -13.83 5.95
CA SER A 435 12.18 -12.63 6.59
C SER A 435 12.81 -11.67 5.57
N ASP A 436 13.19 -12.20 4.41
CA ASP A 436 13.71 -11.48 3.27
C ASP A 436 12.64 -10.70 2.47
N ASN A 437 11.37 -11.12 2.44
CA ASN A 437 10.32 -10.43 1.65
C ASN A 437 9.48 -9.44 2.48
N LEU A 438 9.32 -9.66 3.78
CA LEU A 438 8.75 -8.64 4.67
C LEU A 438 9.80 -7.59 5.07
N MET A 439 11.07 -7.99 5.18
CA MET A 439 12.21 -7.08 5.28
C MET A 439 12.37 -6.26 3.98
N ALA A 440 12.05 -6.86 2.86
CA ALA A 440 12.00 -6.23 1.56
C ALA A 440 10.79 -5.28 1.40
N GLU A 441 9.76 -5.43 2.20
CA GLU A 441 8.57 -4.58 2.21
C GLU A 441 8.58 -3.51 3.34
N GLY A 442 9.74 -3.28 4.01
CA GLY A 442 9.88 -2.13 4.91
C GLY A 442 10.29 -2.40 6.35
N VAL A 443 10.91 -3.54 6.66
CA VAL A 443 11.50 -3.79 7.98
C VAL A 443 13.01 -4.01 7.84
N SER A 444 13.82 -3.14 8.45
CA SER A 444 15.28 -3.12 8.33
C SER A 444 15.99 -4.26 9.06
N PRO A 445 17.10 -4.82 8.50
CA PRO A 445 17.94 -5.86 9.12
C PRO A 445 18.69 -5.43 10.38
N ALA A 446 18.61 -4.18 10.81
CA ALA A 446 19.43 -3.62 11.88
C ALA A 446 19.25 -4.27 13.27
N GLN A 447 18.30 -5.21 13.45
CA GLN A 447 18.12 -5.92 14.72
C GLN A 447 18.71 -7.35 14.76
N GLN A 448 19.14 -7.91 13.63
CA GLN A 448 19.69 -9.29 13.61
C GLN A 448 21.19 -9.36 13.93
N ASP A 449 21.98 -8.31 13.67
CA ASP A 449 23.44 -8.34 13.92
C ASP A 449 23.81 -8.27 15.41
N LYS A 450 22.91 -7.84 16.29
CA LYS A 450 23.17 -7.88 17.75
C LYS A 450 23.00 -9.26 18.39
N ARG A 451 22.45 -10.23 17.69
CA ARG A 451 22.28 -11.61 18.22
C ARG A 451 23.43 -12.56 17.89
N LYS A 452 24.19 -12.31 16.82
CA LYS A 452 25.34 -13.16 16.43
C LYS A 452 26.64 -12.80 17.14
N GLY A 453 26.73 -11.65 17.80
CA GLY A 453 27.96 -11.18 18.47
C GLY A 453 28.14 -11.59 19.92
N LYS A 454 27.23 -12.36 20.54
CA LYS A 454 27.34 -12.75 21.97
C LYS A 454 27.54 -14.24 22.23
N GLY A 455 27.86 -15.05 21.20
CA GLY A 455 28.03 -16.50 21.32
C GLY A 455 29.45 -17.05 21.14
N ALA A 456 30.49 -16.23 21.07
CA ALA A 456 31.86 -16.70 20.87
C ALA A 456 32.86 -15.99 21.79
N SER A 457 32.75 -16.20 23.10
CA SER A 457 33.87 -16.02 24.01
C SER A 457 33.68 -16.94 25.23
N GLY A 458 34.38 -18.03 25.25
CA GLY A 458 34.43 -18.91 26.41
C GLY A 458 35.07 -20.25 26.05
N ASN A 459 36.38 -20.31 26.09
CA ASN A 459 37.26 -21.35 26.54
C ASN A 459 38.54 -21.45 25.70
N ARG A 460 39.53 -20.70 26.13
CA ARG A 460 40.93 -21.06 25.92
C ARG A 460 41.44 -21.53 27.25
N ALA A 461 41.56 -22.84 27.40
CA ALA A 461 42.29 -23.47 28.46
C ALA A 461 43.81 -23.25 28.25
N VAL A 462 44.46 -22.73 29.25
CA VAL A 462 45.90 -22.57 29.39
C VAL A 462 46.50 -23.97 29.60
N ALA A 463 47.43 -24.40 28.71
CA ALA A 463 48.36 -25.45 29.02
C ALA A 463 49.74 -24.84 29.17
N SER A 464 50.31 -24.91 30.36
CA SER A 464 51.71 -24.58 30.70
C SER A 464 52.62 -25.78 30.48
N PRO A 465 53.91 -25.56 30.29
CA PRO A 465 54.85 -26.55 29.72
C PRO A 465 55.54 -27.46 30.76
N ARG A 466 55.84 -28.65 30.32
CA ARG A 466 57.10 -29.32 30.66
C ARG A 466 57.53 -30.17 29.48
#